data_b2dbe942012059ec7de964501133c6a8
#
_entry.id   b2dbe942012059ec7de964501133c6a8
#
_cell.length_a   1.000
_cell.length_b   1.000
_cell.length_c   1.000
_cell.angle_alpha   90.00
_cell.angle_beta   90.00
_cell.angle_gamma   90.00
#
_symmetry.space_group_name_H-M   'P 1'
#
loop_
_entity.id
_entity.type
_entity.pdbx_description
1 polymer ?
#
loop_
_entity_poly.entity_id
_entity_poly.type
_entity_poly.pdbx_seq_one_letter_code
_entity_poly.pdbx_strand_id
1 'polypeptide(L)'
;MGFIKWSKSNTSIARANAEQTYDLLDPASQQEFMNIVNSGEILNYDMLQLKTEEASEKSRTRGLTSTMVLGAEYALLNDWLVVGALYTGRFAKPKTLNELTFSACIRPTNAFNVAASYSVLQGAGKTFGLALKLGPFFAGTDYMFFGKNTKNVNAYLGGSIPLGKQKTAEN
;
A
#
# COMPACT_ATOMS: atom_id res chain seq x y z
N MET A 1 -6.87 -18.01 1.37
CA MET A 1 -7.53 -17.26 0.29
C MET A 1 -9.01 -17.24 0.56
N GLY A 2 -9.67 -16.09 0.50
CA GLY A 2 -11.09 -15.92 0.70
C GLY A 2 -11.78 -15.46 -0.58
N PHE A 3 -13.08 -15.69 -0.66
CA PHE A 3 -13.92 -15.17 -1.73
C PHE A 3 -15.28 -14.75 -1.18
N ILE A 4 -15.90 -13.78 -1.84
CA ILE A 4 -17.27 -13.35 -1.57
C ILE A 4 -18.12 -13.78 -2.75
N LYS A 5 -19.22 -14.47 -2.46
CA LYS A 5 -20.21 -14.88 -3.44
C LYS A 5 -21.51 -14.15 -3.18
N TRP A 6 -21.97 -13.40 -4.17
CA TRP A 6 -23.28 -12.74 -4.13
C TRP A 6 -24.32 -13.62 -4.82
N SER A 7 -25.50 -13.71 -4.22
CA SER A 7 -26.64 -14.42 -4.82
C SER A 7 -27.26 -13.57 -5.94
N LYS A 8 -27.95 -14.24 -6.85
CA LYS A 8 -28.64 -13.61 -7.99
C LYS A 8 -29.61 -12.48 -7.60
N SER A 9 -30.31 -12.64 -6.45
CA SER A 9 -31.39 -11.74 -6.05
C SER A 9 -30.94 -10.39 -5.49
N ASN A 10 -29.66 -10.26 -5.08
CA ASN A 10 -29.17 -9.09 -4.35
C ASN A 10 -28.01 -8.38 -5.08
N THR A 11 -27.86 -8.62 -6.38
CA THR A 11 -26.76 -8.02 -7.14
C THR A 11 -27.32 -7.23 -8.31
N SER A 12 -27.17 -5.92 -8.26
CA SER A 12 -27.32 -5.03 -9.40
C SER A 12 -25.93 -4.60 -9.89
N ILE A 13 -25.73 -4.56 -11.19
CA ILE A 13 -24.50 -4.08 -11.80
C ILE A 13 -24.83 -2.79 -12.52
N ALA A 14 -24.26 -1.68 -12.07
CA ALA A 14 -24.28 -0.43 -12.78
C ALA A 14 -22.95 -0.28 -13.54
N ARG A 15 -23.00 -0.03 -14.82
CA ARG A 15 -21.84 0.30 -15.63
C ARG A 15 -21.93 1.75 -16.06
N ALA A 16 -20.87 2.50 -15.82
CA ALA A 16 -20.68 3.81 -16.40
C ALA A 16 -20.20 3.60 -17.85
N ASN A 17 -20.94 4.10 -18.80
CA ASN A 17 -20.58 4.11 -20.22
C ASN A 17 -20.68 5.56 -20.73
N ALA A 18 -19.98 6.47 -20.02
CA ALA A 18 -19.96 7.87 -20.37
C ALA A 18 -18.78 8.13 -21.30
N GLU A 19 -19.09 8.30 -22.57
CA GLU A 19 -18.21 8.87 -23.58
C GLU A 19 -18.94 10.09 -24.13
N GLN A 20 -18.85 11.21 -23.43
CA GLN A 20 -19.36 12.49 -23.89
C GLN A 20 -18.18 13.36 -24.33
N THR A 21 -18.14 13.68 -25.61
CA THR A 21 -17.17 14.62 -26.17
C THR A 21 -17.87 15.95 -26.36
N TYR A 22 -17.42 16.98 -25.64
CA TYR A 22 -17.90 18.35 -25.86
C TYR A 22 -16.91 19.06 -26.75
N ASP A 23 -17.39 19.53 -27.90
CA ASP A 23 -16.61 20.43 -28.75
C ASP A 23 -16.75 21.86 -28.19
N LEU A 24 -15.74 22.32 -27.48
CA LEU A 24 -15.73 23.66 -26.89
C LEU A 24 -15.62 24.79 -27.92
N LEU A 25 -15.46 24.48 -29.20
CA LEU A 25 -15.50 25.47 -30.29
C LEU A 25 -16.91 25.63 -30.87
N ASP A 26 -17.84 24.73 -30.57
CA ASP A 26 -19.23 24.82 -30.97
C ASP A 26 -20.05 25.58 -29.90
N PRO A 27 -20.72 26.69 -30.27
CA PRO A 27 -21.52 27.49 -29.32
C PRO A 27 -22.66 26.73 -28.64
N ALA A 28 -23.25 25.72 -29.31
CA ALA A 28 -24.31 24.90 -28.73
C ALA A 28 -23.75 23.98 -27.62
N SER A 29 -22.61 23.34 -27.86
CA SER A 29 -21.92 22.51 -26.89
C SER A 29 -21.38 23.31 -25.68
N GLN A 30 -20.98 24.57 -25.91
CA GLN A 30 -20.59 25.48 -24.84
C GLN A 30 -21.75 25.81 -23.91
N GLN A 31 -22.94 26.11 -24.47
CA GLN A 31 -24.13 26.41 -23.68
C GLN A 31 -24.59 25.21 -22.85
N GLU A 32 -24.57 24.03 -23.44
CA GLU A 32 -24.93 22.79 -22.76
C GLU A 32 -23.97 22.50 -21.59
N PHE A 33 -22.65 22.61 -21.83
CA PHE A 33 -21.63 22.46 -20.79
C PHE A 33 -21.80 23.50 -19.67
N MET A 34 -22.03 24.77 -20.00
CA MET A 34 -22.26 25.83 -19.01
C MET A 34 -23.55 25.63 -18.20
N ASN A 35 -24.58 25.09 -18.81
CA ASN A 35 -25.81 24.76 -18.09
C ASN A 35 -25.59 23.63 -17.07
N ILE A 36 -24.82 22.60 -17.42
CA ILE A 36 -24.45 21.51 -16.52
C ILE A 36 -23.60 22.02 -15.35
N VAL A 37 -22.65 22.92 -15.62
CA VAL A 37 -21.81 23.53 -14.60
C VAL A 37 -22.62 24.41 -13.65
N ASN A 38 -23.53 25.23 -14.19
CA ASN A 38 -24.33 26.17 -13.39
C ASN A 38 -25.46 25.49 -12.59
N SER A 39 -25.97 24.35 -13.07
CA SER A 39 -26.96 23.57 -12.33
C SER A 39 -26.40 22.87 -11.08
N GLY A 40 -25.08 22.80 -10.96
CA GLY A 40 -24.40 22.04 -9.88
C GLY A 40 -24.52 20.53 -10.06
N GLU A 41 -25.06 20.06 -11.16
CA GLU A 41 -25.30 18.65 -11.48
C GLU A 41 -24.06 17.93 -12.06
N ILE A 42 -22.86 18.49 -11.85
CA ILE A 42 -21.59 17.94 -12.38
C ILE A 42 -21.36 16.47 -11.96
N LEU A 43 -22.10 15.99 -10.97
CA LEU A 43 -22.03 14.60 -10.50
C LEU A 43 -23.40 13.90 -10.55
N ASN A 44 -24.31 14.32 -11.41
CA ASN A 44 -25.60 13.66 -11.52
C ASN A 44 -25.49 12.28 -12.14
N TYR A 45 -26.38 11.36 -11.71
CA TYR A 45 -26.48 9.98 -12.21
C TYR A 45 -26.59 9.90 -13.73
N ASP A 46 -27.24 10.87 -14.35
CA ASP A 46 -27.44 10.96 -15.79
C ASP A 46 -26.14 11.27 -16.55
N MET A 47 -25.24 12.06 -15.97
CA MET A 47 -23.95 12.38 -16.58
C MET A 47 -23.00 11.16 -16.60
N LEU A 48 -23.09 10.31 -15.61
CA LEU A 48 -22.32 9.06 -15.59
C LEU A 48 -22.94 7.97 -16.46
N GLN A 49 -24.13 8.24 -17.06
CA GLN A 49 -24.88 7.26 -17.86
C GLN A 49 -24.83 5.86 -17.25
N LEU A 50 -25.09 5.80 -15.94
CA LEU A 50 -25.11 4.54 -15.19
C LEU A 50 -26.32 3.73 -15.66
N LYS A 51 -26.13 2.91 -16.66
CA LYS A 51 -27.12 1.91 -17.05
C LYS A 51 -27.03 0.76 -16.06
N THR A 52 -28.07 0.60 -15.27
CA THR A 52 -28.25 -0.61 -14.47
C THR A 52 -28.56 -1.74 -15.46
N GLU A 53 -27.64 -2.68 -15.66
CA GLU A 53 -27.98 -3.92 -16.35
C GLU A 53 -29.04 -4.62 -15.49
N GLU A 54 -30.19 -4.94 -16.10
CA GLU A 54 -31.21 -5.77 -15.45
C GLU A 54 -30.51 -6.99 -14.84
N ALA A 55 -30.88 -7.28 -13.59
CA ALA A 55 -30.20 -8.23 -12.72
C ALA A 55 -29.64 -9.41 -13.52
N SER A 56 -28.33 -9.42 -13.72
CA SER A 56 -27.72 -10.50 -14.47
C SER A 56 -28.04 -11.76 -13.69
N GLU A 57 -28.73 -12.71 -14.31
CA GLU A 57 -29.17 -13.96 -13.70
C GLU A 57 -28.01 -14.83 -13.18
N LYS A 58 -26.82 -14.29 -13.12
CA LYS A 58 -25.59 -14.98 -12.74
C LYS A 58 -25.09 -14.53 -11.37
N SER A 59 -24.89 -15.50 -10.48
CA SER A 59 -24.19 -15.25 -9.22
C SER A 59 -22.78 -14.70 -9.51
N ARG A 60 -22.36 -13.70 -8.74
CA ARG A 60 -21.02 -13.10 -8.86
C ARG A 60 -20.12 -13.58 -7.74
N THR A 61 -18.96 -14.10 -8.09
CA THR A 61 -17.91 -14.46 -7.12
C THR A 61 -16.70 -13.56 -7.31
N ARG A 62 -16.21 -12.96 -6.25
CA ARG A 62 -14.99 -12.15 -6.26
C ARG A 62 -14.02 -12.65 -5.20
N GLY A 63 -12.81 -12.95 -5.62
CA GLY A 63 -11.72 -13.28 -4.69
C GLY A 63 -11.34 -12.07 -3.85
N LEU A 64 -11.11 -12.29 -2.57
CA LEU A 64 -10.57 -11.27 -1.67
C LEU A 64 -9.08 -11.07 -1.96
N THR A 65 -8.60 -9.86 -1.67
CA THR A 65 -7.16 -9.59 -1.69
C THR A 65 -6.47 -10.51 -0.69
N SER A 66 -5.46 -11.23 -1.16
CA SER A 66 -4.62 -12.06 -0.30
C SER A 66 -3.21 -11.48 -0.23
N THR A 67 -2.60 -11.56 0.95
CA THR A 67 -1.23 -11.13 1.16
C THR A 67 -0.41 -12.34 1.58
N MET A 68 0.74 -12.53 0.95
CA MET A 68 1.76 -13.51 1.31
C MET A 68 3.01 -12.77 1.75
N VAL A 69 3.54 -13.15 2.91
CA VAL A 69 4.78 -12.58 3.44
C VAL A 69 5.76 -13.72 3.67
N LEU A 70 6.95 -13.60 3.09
CA LEU A 70 8.07 -14.52 3.28
C LEU A 70 9.26 -13.73 3.77
N GLY A 71 9.84 -14.14 4.89
CA GLY A 71 11.02 -13.49 5.47
C GLY A 71 12.10 -14.51 5.79
N ALA A 72 13.34 -14.11 5.61
CA ALA A 72 14.50 -14.87 6.05
C ALA A 72 15.53 -13.89 6.65
N GLU A 73 16.09 -14.28 7.78
CA GLU A 73 17.14 -13.53 8.47
C GLU A 73 18.30 -14.48 8.78
N TYR A 74 19.51 -13.96 8.67
CA TYR A 74 20.73 -14.69 9.00
C TYR A 74 21.66 -13.83 9.85
N ALA A 75 22.03 -14.37 11.00
CA ALA A 75 22.94 -13.73 11.93
C ALA A 75 24.38 -14.11 11.62
N LEU A 76 25.25 -13.12 11.54
CA LEU A 76 26.67 -13.22 11.24
C LEU A 76 27.47 -12.66 12.43
N LEU A 77 28.71 -13.09 12.56
CA LEU A 77 29.65 -12.54 13.53
C LEU A 77 29.15 -12.58 14.97
N ASN A 78 28.64 -13.72 15.44
CA ASN A 78 28.07 -13.89 16.78
C ASN A 78 26.96 -12.85 17.07
N ASP A 79 25.97 -12.74 16.19
CA ASP A 79 24.84 -11.82 16.24
C ASP A 79 25.18 -10.31 16.14
N TRP A 80 26.44 -9.99 15.86
CA TRP A 80 26.88 -8.61 15.70
C TRP A 80 26.33 -7.97 14.41
N LEU A 81 26.19 -8.77 13.36
CA LEU A 81 25.57 -8.36 12.09
C LEU A 81 24.44 -9.31 11.74
N VAL A 82 23.27 -8.78 11.49
CA VAL A 82 22.12 -9.55 10.99
C VAL A 82 21.72 -9.00 9.63
N VAL A 83 21.61 -9.89 8.65
CA VAL A 83 21.09 -9.55 7.32
C VAL A 83 19.77 -10.25 7.10
N GLY A 84 18.85 -9.59 6.44
CA GLY A 84 17.50 -10.12 6.20
C GLY A 84 16.99 -9.79 4.82
N ALA A 85 16.05 -10.60 4.36
CA ALA A 85 15.25 -10.37 3.17
C ALA A 85 13.79 -10.62 3.48
N LEU A 86 12.92 -9.70 3.07
CA LEU A 86 11.48 -9.78 3.25
C LEU A 86 10.79 -9.59 1.90
N TYR A 87 10.00 -10.59 1.51
CA TYR A 87 9.15 -10.51 0.34
C TYR A 87 7.69 -10.42 0.77
N THR A 88 6.97 -9.44 0.23
CA THR A 88 5.53 -9.26 0.42
C THR A 88 4.84 -9.24 -0.93
N GLY A 89 3.96 -10.20 -1.16
CA GLY A 89 3.10 -10.28 -2.35
C GLY A 89 1.66 -9.97 -1.98
N ARG A 90 1.06 -8.95 -2.57
CA ARG A 90 -0.37 -8.62 -2.43
C ARG A 90 -1.09 -8.95 -3.73
N PHE A 91 -1.87 -10.02 -3.68
CA PHE A 91 -2.64 -10.52 -4.82
C PHE A 91 -4.01 -9.86 -4.86
N ALA A 92 -4.14 -8.79 -5.63
CA ALA A 92 -5.37 -8.04 -5.82
C ALA A 92 -5.68 -7.90 -7.31
N LYS A 93 -6.97 -7.87 -7.67
CA LYS A 93 -7.40 -7.45 -9.01
C LYS A 93 -7.73 -5.96 -8.97
N PRO A 94 -7.28 -5.14 -9.94
CA PRO A 94 -6.70 -5.53 -11.24
C PRO A 94 -5.18 -5.71 -11.22
N LYS A 95 -4.46 -5.38 -10.15
CA LYS A 95 -2.99 -5.39 -10.14
C LYS A 95 -2.44 -6.09 -8.90
N THR A 96 -1.53 -7.03 -9.11
CA THR A 96 -0.71 -7.62 -8.05
C THR A 96 0.46 -6.69 -7.73
N LEU A 97 0.71 -6.45 -6.45
CA LEU A 97 1.83 -5.65 -5.97
C LEU A 97 2.81 -6.56 -5.26
N ASN A 98 4.05 -6.51 -5.69
CA ASN A 98 5.16 -7.25 -5.08
C ASN A 98 6.14 -6.26 -4.46
N GLU A 99 6.67 -6.62 -3.31
CA GLU A 99 7.69 -5.86 -2.59
C GLU A 99 8.78 -6.81 -2.15
N LEU A 100 10.04 -6.43 -2.37
CA LEU A 100 11.21 -7.16 -1.89
C LEU A 100 12.14 -6.16 -1.19
N THR A 101 12.35 -6.37 0.10
CA THR A 101 13.17 -5.52 0.95
C THR A 101 14.33 -6.32 1.51
N PHE A 102 15.53 -5.79 1.37
CA PHE A 102 16.72 -6.26 2.07
C PHE A 102 16.98 -5.39 3.29
N SER A 103 17.46 -6.00 4.37
CA SER A 103 17.81 -5.30 5.60
C SER A 103 19.17 -5.76 6.12
N ALA A 104 19.86 -4.84 6.80
CA ALA A 104 21.06 -5.13 7.55
C ALA A 104 20.98 -4.40 8.89
N CYS A 105 21.31 -5.10 9.97
CA CYS A 105 21.30 -4.57 11.31
C CYS A 105 22.63 -4.88 12.00
N ILE A 106 23.31 -3.86 12.49
CA ILE A 106 24.54 -3.96 13.27
C ILE A 106 24.20 -3.74 14.73
N ARG A 107 24.55 -4.72 15.56
CA ARG A 107 24.26 -4.76 17.01
C ARG A 107 25.55 -4.97 17.83
N PRO A 108 26.42 -3.95 17.96
CA PRO A 108 27.67 -4.08 18.75
C PRO A 108 27.40 -4.35 20.22
N THR A 109 26.29 -3.82 20.75
CA THR A 109 25.87 -4.01 22.14
C THR A 109 24.34 -4.06 22.22
N ASN A 110 23.79 -4.57 23.32
CA ASN A 110 22.34 -4.58 23.55
C ASN A 110 21.74 -3.16 23.63
N ALA A 111 22.56 -2.15 23.90
CA ALA A 111 22.15 -0.77 24.04
C ALA A 111 22.25 0.03 22.72
N PHE A 112 23.03 -0.47 21.74
CA PHE A 112 23.30 0.27 20.51
C PHE A 112 23.03 -0.62 19.29
N ASN A 113 22.07 -0.24 18.47
CA ASN A 113 21.77 -0.92 17.21
C ASN A 113 21.57 0.10 16.09
N VAL A 114 22.09 -0.22 14.93
CA VAL A 114 21.85 0.53 13.69
C VAL A 114 21.31 -0.43 12.65
N ALA A 115 20.20 -0.07 12.03
CA ALA A 115 19.61 -0.87 10.96
C ALA A 115 19.42 -0.02 9.70
N ALA A 116 19.63 -0.63 8.56
CA ALA A 116 19.34 -0.07 7.26
C ALA A 116 18.51 -1.06 6.46
N SER A 117 17.57 -0.55 5.65
CA SER A 117 16.76 -1.36 4.76
C SER A 117 16.70 -0.72 3.36
N TYR A 118 16.55 -1.55 2.35
CA TYR A 118 16.42 -1.13 0.97
C TYR A 118 15.42 -2.00 0.23
N SER A 119 14.37 -1.38 -0.29
CA SER A 119 13.36 -2.05 -1.11
C SER A 119 13.70 -1.91 -2.59
N VAL A 120 13.93 -3.05 -3.25
CA VAL A 120 14.27 -3.13 -4.69
C VAL A 120 13.05 -3.22 -5.58
N LEU A 121 11.99 -3.89 -5.08
CA LEU A 121 10.72 -4.05 -5.75
C LEU A 121 9.64 -3.42 -4.88
N GLN A 122 9.01 -2.38 -5.37
CA GLN A 122 7.88 -1.74 -4.72
C GLN A 122 7.00 -1.05 -5.75
N GLY A 123 5.69 -1.05 -5.53
CA GLY A 123 4.73 -0.46 -6.46
C GLY A 123 4.91 1.04 -6.70
N ALA A 124 5.49 1.75 -5.73
CA ALA A 124 5.74 3.20 -5.79
C ALA A 124 7.18 3.58 -6.15
N GLY A 125 8.10 2.61 -6.27
CA GLY A 125 9.52 2.85 -6.54
C GLY A 125 10.44 2.29 -5.45
N LYS A 126 11.73 2.61 -5.56
CA LYS A 126 12.75 2.17 -4.60
C LYS A 126 12.69 3.02 -3.34
N THR A 127 12.70 2.38 -2.18
CA THR A 127 12.69 3.06 -0.89
C THR A 127 13.85 2.62 -0.02
N PHE A 128 14.21 3.49 0.89
CA PHE A 128 15.31 3.30 1.82
C PHE A 128 14.83 3.58 3.25
N GLY A 129 15.26 2.80 4.21
CA GLY A 129 14.95 2.96 5.62
C GLY A 129 16.21 2.95 6.46
N LEU A 130 16.19 3.71 7.55
CA LEU A 130 17.24 3.77 8.56
C LEU A 130 16.63 3.76 9.96
N ALA A 131 17.22 3.02 10.88
CA ALA A 131 16.83 3.02 12.27
C ALA A 131 18.05 3.02 13.20
N LEU A 132 17.94 3.73 14.29
CA LEU A 132 18.93 3.83 15.35
C LEU A 132 18.26 3.54 16.70
N LYS A 133 18.88 2.67 17.50
CA LYS A 133 18.51 2.43 18.90
C LYS A 133 19.66 2.81 19.81
N LEU A 134 19.35 3.60 20.84
CA LEU A 134 20.27 4.04 21.88
C LEU A 134 19.65 3.76 23.24
N GLY A 135 20.06 2.68 23.89
CA GLY A 135 19.49 2.24 25.16
C GLY A 135 17.97 1.97 25.04
N PRO A 136 17.15 2.65 25.85
CA PRO A 136 15.70 2.51 25.78
C PRO A 136 15.04 3.27 24.60
N PHE A 137 15.76 4.20 23.99
CA PHE A 137 15.21 5.04 22.93
C PHE A 137 15.55 4.49 21.56
N PHE A 138 14.61 4.67 20.62
CA PHE A 138 14.83 4.36 19.22
C PHE A 138 14.19 5.41 18.33
N ALA A 139 14.82 5.69 17.23
CA ALA A 139 14.33 6.57 16.19
C ALA A 139 14.66 6.01 14.80
N GLY A 140 13.86 6.33 13.82
CA GLY A 140 14.14 5.85 12.48
C GLY A 140 13.15 6.35 11.45
N THR A 141 13.39 5.86 10.25
CA THR A 141 12.51 5.97 9.10
C THR A 141 12.53 4.63 8.38
N ASP A 142 11.38 4.11 8.04
CA ASP A 142 11.23 2.88 7.27
C ASP A 142 10.89 3.15 5.81
N TYR A 143 10.64 4.42 5.46
CA TYR A 143 10.24 4.82 4.14
C TYR A 143 10.82 6.19 3.77
N MET A 144 11.88 6.18 2.97
CA MET A 144 12.40 7.36 2.28
C MET A 144 12.32 7.12 0.78
N PHE A 145 11.50 7.89 0.09
CA PHE A 145 11.35 7.85 -1.35
C PHE A 145 11.81 9.17 -1.96
N PHE A 146 12.79 9.10 -2.86
CA PHE A 146 13.34 10.24 -3.58
C PHE A 146 13.06 10.08 -5.07
N GLY A 147 11.81 10.31 -5.47
CA GLY A 147 11.43 10.34 -6.88
C GLY A 147 11.72 11.68 -7.56
N LYS A 148 11.62 11.73 -8.89
CA LYS A 148 11.84 12.98 -9.65
C LYS A 148 10.86 14.10 -9.25
N ASN A 149 9.60 13.77 -9.01
CA ASN A 149 8.53 14.74 -8.76
C ASN A 149 7.92 14.64 -7.36
N THR A 150 8.27 13.62 -6.57
CA THR A 150 7.70 13.40 -5.25
C THR A 150 8.79 12.93 -4.30
N LYS A 151 8.87 13.59 -3.15
CA LYS A 151 9.74 13.18 -2.04
C LYS A 151 8.83 12.89 -0.86
N ASN A 152 8.95 11.71 -0.29
CA ASN A 152 8.20 11.31 0.89
C ASN A 152 9.14 10.67 1.90
N VAL A 153 9.06 11.12 3.14
CA VAL A 153 9.85 10.59 4.26
C VAL A 153 8.91 10.47 5.44
N ASN A 154 8.85 9.31 6.05
CA ASN A 154 8.25 9.15 7.36
C ASN A 154 9.35 9.09 8.42
N ALA A 155 9.02 9.43 9.66
CA ALA A 155 9.92 9.29 10.80
C ALA A 155 9.14 8.81 12.00
N TYR A 156 9.77 7.97 12.81
CA TYR A 156 9.22 7.51 14.07
C TYR A 156 10.24 7.67 15.20
N LEU A 157 9.74 7.91 16.39
CA LEU A 157 10.49 7.97 17.62
C LEU A 157 9.76 7.16 18.69
N GLY A 158 10.48 6.41 19.50
CA GLY A 158 9.87 5.62 20.54
C GLY A 158 10.81 5.26 21.66
N GLY A 159 10.25 4.68 22.71
CA GLY A 159 10.99 4.16 23.85
C GLY A 159 10.53 2.75 24.20
N SER A 160 11.47 1.90 24.63
CA SER A 160 11.22 0.54 25.09
C SER A 160 11.93 0.29 26.40
N ILE A 161 11.17 0.06 27.45
CA ILE A 161 11.68 -0.25 28.78
C ILE A 161 11.38 -1.72 29.06
N PRO A 162 12.39 -2.60 29.15
CA PRO A 162 12.17 -3.99 29.51
C PRO A 162 11.75 -4.11 30.98
N LEU A 163 10.58 -4.65 31.22
CA LEU A 163 10.09 -4.97 32.55
C LEU A 163 10.43 -6.44 32.85
N GLY A 164 11.56 -6.69 33.51
CA GLY A 164 11.97 -8.02 33.93
C GLY A 164 13.47 -8.24 33.83
N LYS A 165 13.98 -9.19 34.65
CA LYS A 165 15.38 -9.65 34.57
C LYS A 165 15.53 -10.58 33.37
N GLN A 166 16.42 -10.27 32.45
CA GLN A 166 16.88 -11.26 31.45
C GLN A 166 17.57 -12.40 32.25
N LYS A 167 17.03 -13.62 32.13
CA LYS A 167 17.79 -14.80 32.49
C LYS A 167 18.95 -14.91 31.52
N THR A 168 20.17 -14.66 31.99
CA THR A 168 21.37 -15.04 31.25
C THR A 168 21.34 -16.56 31.15
N ALA A 169 21.30 -17.09 29.93
CA ALA A 169 21.56 -18.50 29.73
C ALA A 169 23.05 -18.74 30.10
N GLU A 170 23.30 -19.35 31.27
CA GLU A 170 24.58 -19.93 31.56
C GLU A 170 24.80 -21.12 30.62
N ASN A 171 25.84 -21.02 29.81
CA ASN A 171 26.46 -22.16 29.15
C ASN A 171 27.30 -22.94 30.15
#